data_ac730fbfc370e33e7a720f579a1051fa
#
_entry.id   ac730fbfc370e33e7a720f579a1051fa
#
_cell.length_a   1.000
_cell.length_b   1.000
_cell.length_c   1.000
_cell.angle_alpha   90.00
_cell.angle_beta   90.00
_cell.angle_gamma   90.00
#
_symmetry.space_group_name_H-M   'P 1'
#
loop_
_entity.id
_entity.type
_entity.pdbx_description
1 polymer ?
#
loop_
_entity_poly.entity_id
_entity_poly.type
_entity_poly.pdbx_seq_one_letter_code
_entity_poly.pdbx_strand_id
1 'polypeptide(L)'
;MSKSETKQAASIVWFEIPADNPERAKAFYGNLFGWNINPFPGGGDYWHIDTGGADDTPDGALKGRKHPQEPITNYVSVDSVAEFSKKIEKLGGKICMAKTAVPQMGYFAVCQDTEGNAFGLWESDANAK
;
A
#
# COMPACT_ATOMS: atom_id res chain seq x y z
N MET A 1 4.41 19.23 22.74
CA MET A 1 3.13 19.20 22.06
C MET A 1 2.82 17.80 21.59
N SER A 2 1.57 17.52 21.52
CA SER A 2 1.13 16.20 21.14
C SER A 2 0.75 16.15 19.66
N LYS A 3 1.35 15.24 18.94
CA LYS A 3 0.99 15.06 17.54
C LYS A 3 -0.36 14.40 17.37
N SER A 4 -0.80 13.68 18.41
CA SER A 4 -2.06 12.95 18.30
C SER A 4 -3.27 13.85 18.23
N GLU A 5 -3.10 15.13 18.57
CA GLU A 5 -4.19 16.09 18.52
C GLU A 5 -4.37 16.70 17.14
N THR A 6 -3.49 16.40 16.24
CA THR A 6 -3.49 16.97 14.91
C THR A 6 -3.62 15.86 13.90
N LYS A 7 -3.22 16.17 12.71
CA LYS A 7 -3.28 15.19 11.64
C LYS A 7 -2.37 14.02 11.92
N GLN A 8 -2.80 12.87 11.47
CA GLN A 8 -2.00 11.69 11.48
C GLN A 8 -0.72 11.93 10.68
N ALA A 9 0.39 11.38 11.13
CA ALA A 9 1.63 11.47 10.37
C ALA A 9 1.48 10.73 9.05
N ALA A 10 2.07 11.29 7.99
CA ALA A 10 2.10 10.63 6.69
C ALA A 10 3.22 9.61 6.69
N SER A 11 2.94 8.43 7.20
CA SER A 11 3.93 7.38 7.33
C SER A 11 3.62 6.22 6.40
N ILE A 12 4.64 5.43 6.07
CA ILE A 12 4.45 4.23 5.25
C ILE A 12 3.79 3.18 6.13
N VAL A 13 2.61 2.71 5.72
CA VAL A 13 1.80 1.77 6.50
C VAL A 13 1.57 0.45 5.80
N TRP A 14 1.93 0.35 4.52
CA TRP A 14 1.65 -0.82 3.73
C TRP A 14 2.61 -0.87 2.55
N PHE A 15 2.95 -2.06 2.09
CA PHE A 15 3.72 -2.22 0.86
C PHE A 15 3.11 -3.35 0.03
N GLU A 16 3.34 -3.30 -1.28
CA GLU A 16 2.91 -4.39 -2.17
C GLU A 16 4.11 -4.86 -2.97
N ILE A 17 4.34 -6.16 -2.96
CA ILE A 17 5.41 -6.81 -3.71
C ILE A 17 4.77 -7.61 -4.85
N PRO A 18 4.98 -7.22 -6.11
CA PRO A 18 4.46 -7.98 -7.23
C PRO A 18 5.31 -9.23 -7.49
N ALA A 19 4.66 -10.30 -7.94
CA ALA A 19 5.34 -11.54 -8.23
C ALA A 19 4.72 -12.21 -9.44
N ASP A 20 5.57 -12.74 -10.32
CA ASP A 20 5.10 -13.52 -11.46
C ASP A 20 4.51 -14.85 -10.97
N ASN A 21 5.07 -15.39 -9.90
CA ASN A 21 4.59 -16.62 -9.29
C ASN A 21 4.50 -16.39 -7.78
N PRO A 22 3.31 -16.02 -7.28
CA PRO A 22 3.15 -15.74 -5.85
C PRO A 22 3.50 -16.90 -4.93
N GLU A 23 3.20 -18.13 -5.33
CA GLU A 23 3.56 -19.30 -4.50
C GLU A 23 5.07 -19.42 -4.33
N ARG A 24 5.80 -19.18 -5.39
CA ARG A 24 7.27 -19.24 -5.34
C ARG A 24 7.82 -18.11 -4.48
N ALA A 25 7.27 -16.91 -4.62
CA ALA A 25 7.70 -15.77 -3.81
C ALA A 25 7.37 -15.97 -2.34
N LYS A 26 6.20 -16.55 -2.05
CA LYS A 26 5.80 -16.87 -0.68
C LYS A 26 6.81 -17.81 -0.03
N ALA A 27 7.21 -18.85 -0.76
CA ALA A 27 8.18 -19.80 -0.23
C ALA A 27 9.54 -19.11 0.02
N PHE A 28 9.95 -18.25 -0.90
CA PHE A 28 11.22 -17.54 -0.76
C PHE A 28 11.25 -16.67 0.49
N TYR A 29 10.29 -15.77 0.60
CA TYR A 29 10.26 -14.82 1.73
C TYR A 29 9.96 -15.51 3.05
N GLY A 30 9.08 -16.51 3.03
CA GLY A 30 8.75 -17.25 4.23
C GLY A 30 9.93 -18.02 4.77
N ASN A 31 10.68 -18.68 3.90
CA ASN A 31 11.85 -19.44 4.30
C ASN A 31 13.02 -18.54 4.70
N LEU A 32 13.16 -17.39 4.04
CA LEU A 32 14.28 -16.49 4.30
C LEU A 32 14.08 -15.71 5.60
N PHE A 33 12.91 -15.11 5.78
CA PHE A 33 12.65 -14.20 6.88
C PHE A 33 11.69 -14.73 7.93
N GLY A 34 11.03 -15.85 7.67
CA GLY A 34 10.01 -16.35 8.57
C GLY A 34 8.70 -15.57 8.49
N TRP A 35 8.49 -14.82 7.44
CA TRP A 35 7.26 -14.09 7.27
C TRP A 35 6.08 -15.03 7.08
N ASN A 36 4.94 -14.69 7.69
CA ASN A 36 3.70 -15.43 7.49
C ASN A 36 2.95 -14.80 6.33
N ILE A 37 2.74 -15.56 5.28
CA ILE A 37 2.09 -15.06 4.05
C ILE A 37 0.87 -15.93 3.78
N ASN A 38 -0.30 -15.32 3.86
CA ASN A 38 -1.58 -16.02 3.74
C ASN A 38 -2.50 -15.29 2.80
N PRO A 39 -3.35 -16.01 2.07
CA PRO A 39 -4.27 -15.35 1.15
C PRO A 39 -5.26 -14.46 1.89
N PHE A 40 -5.58 -13.31 1.30
CA PHE A 40 -6.69 -12.50 1.78
C PHE A 40 -8.00 -13.22 1.47
N PRO A 41 -8.98 -13.13 2.36
CA PRO A 41 -10.30 -13.71 2.08
C PRO A 41 -10.88 -13.11 0.81
N GLY A 42 -11.21 -13.97 -0.16
CA GLY A 42 -11.78 -13.55 -1.41
C GLY A 42 -10.85 -12.79 -2.34
N GLY A 43 -9.57 -12.79 -2.04
CA GLY A 43 -8.62 -11.89 -2.67
C GLY A 43 -7.90 -12.35 -3.93
N GLY A 44 -8.14 -13.56 -4.42
CA GLY A 44 -7.45 -14.02 -5.63
C GLY A 44 -5.93 -14.03 -5.43
N ASP A 45 -5.20 -13.37 -6.32
CA ASP A 45 -3.74 -13.28 -6.26
C ASP A 45 -3.26 -12.18 -5.33
N TYR A 46 -3.82 -12.12 -4.14
CA TYR A 46 -3.45 -11.08 -3.16
C TYR A 46 -3.30 -11.76 -1.80
N TRP A 47 -2.11 -11.65 -1.21
CA TRP A 47 -1.71 -12.40 -0.03
C TRP A 47 -1.20 -11.44 1.03
N HIS A 48 -1.67 -11.58 2.25
CA HIS A 48 -1.19 -10.76 3.35
C HIS A 48 0.18 -11.22 3.80
N ILE A 49 1.11 -10.28 3.94
CA ILE A 49 2.45 -10.53 4.48
C ILE A 49 2.48 -9.98 5.89
N ASP A 50 2.56 -10.90 6.86
CA ASP A 50 2.74 -10.54 8.26
C ASP A 50 4.23 -10.69 8.57
N THR A 51 4.89 -9.56 8.74
CA THR A 51 6.33 -9.58 8.98
C THR A 51 6.68 -9.90 10.44
N GLY A 52 5.69 -9.89 11.33
CA GLY A 52 5.91 -10.21 12.73
C GLY A 52 6.56 -9.10 13.54
N GLY A 53 6.61 -7.90 12.99
CA GLY A 53 7.20 -6.78 13.69
C GLY A 53 6.24 -6.17 14.73
N ALA A 54 6.71 -5.10 15.37
CA ALA A 54 5.90 -4.37 16.33
C ALA A 54 4.69 -3.74 15.66
N ASP A 55 3.72 -3.29 16.46
CA ASP A 55 2.46 -2.75 15.94
C ASP A 55 2.65 -1.59 14.97
N ASP A 56 3.72 -0.82 15.13
CA ASP A 56 4.00 0.32 14.25
C ASP A 56 4.84 -0.07 13.04
N THR A 57 5.16 -1.34 12.88
CA THR A 57 5.90 -1.84 11.73
C THR A 57 4.89 -2.18 10.63
N PRO A 58 5.09 -1.69 9.41
CA PRO A 58 4.12 -1.98 8.35
C PRO A 58 4.12 -3.45 7.95
N ASP A 59 2.94 -3.94 7.67
CA ASP A 59 2.77 -5.18 6.93
C ASP A 59 2.52 -4.83 5.47
N GLY A 60 2.34 -5.83 4.64
CA GLY A 60 2.10 -5.61 3.24
C GLY A 60 1.40 -6.76 2.56
N ALA A 61 1.52 -6.78 1.25
CA ALA A 61 0.90 -7.82 0.45
C ALA A 61 1.84 -8.30 -0.64
N LEU A 62 1.69 -9.57 -0.95
CA LEU A 62 2.25 -10.18 -2.13
C LEU A 62 1.10 -10.26 -3.14
N LYS A 63 1.35 -9.89 -4.38
CA LYS A 63 0.29 -9.84 -5.39
C LYS A 63 0.80 -10.38 -6.71
N GLY A 64 -0.12 -10.87 -7.54
CA GLY A 64 0.24 -11.23 -8.90
C GLY A 64 0.66 -10.00 -9.69
N ARG A 65 1.76 -10.13 -10.42
CA ARG A 65 2.26 -9.02 -11.24
C ARG A 65 1.33 -8.79 -12.41
N LYS A 66 0.99 -7.52 -12.64
CA LYS A 66 0.04 -7.16 -13.70
C LYS A 66 0.71 -6.79 -15.00
N HIS A 67 1.93 -6.30 -14.94
CA HIS A 67 2.73 -6.01 -16.13
C HIS A 67 4.21 -6.11 -15.78
N PRO A 68 5.08 -6.33 -16.77
CA PRO A 68 6.49 -6.68 -16.49
C PRO A 68 7.26 -5.68 -15.66
N GLN A 69 6.89 -4.40 -15.72
CA GLN A 69 7.59 -3.35 -15.00
C GLN A 69 6.87 -2.91 -13.73
N GLU A 70 5.89 -3.64 -13.28
CA GLU A 70 5.17 -3.26 -12.07
C GLU A 70 6.13 -3.28 -10.87
N PRO A 71 6.30 -2.14 -10.18
CA PRO A 71 7.27 -2.05 -9.09
C PRO A 71 6.68 -2.44 -7.75
N ILE A 72 7.56 -2.63 -6.76
CA ILE A 72 7.12 -2.63 -5.37
C ILE A 72 6.58 -1.25 -5.06
N THR A 73 5.42 -1.18 -4.41
CA THR A 73 4.76 0.09 -4.11
C THR A 73 4.57 0.22 -2.61
N ASN A 74 5.03 1.34 -2.05
CA ASN A 74 4.81 1.67 -0.65
C ASN A 74 3.62 2.61 -0.54
N TYR A 75 2.77 2.39 0.45
CA TYR A 75 1.57 3.20 0.66
C TYR A 75 1.74 4.07 1.90
N VAL A 76 1.44 5.35 1.75
CA VAL A 76 1.59 6.36 2.79
C VAL A 76 0.20 6.70 3.34
N SER A 77 0.05 6.66 4.66
CA SER A 77 -1.21 7.00 5.30
C SER A 77 -1.43 8.50 5.28
N VAL A 78 -2.60 8.92 4.81
CA VAL A 78 -2.96 10.34 4.74
C VAL A 78 -4.39 10.52 5.24
N ASP A 79 -4.70 11.75 5.66
CA ASP A 79 -6.05 12.07 6.14
C ASP A 79 -7.07 12.04 5.01
N SER A 80 -6.66 12.42 3.81
CA SER A 80 -7.57 12.51 2.67
C SER A 80 -6.83 12.23 1.38
N VAL A 81 -7.18 11.14 0.73
CA VAL A 81 -6.62 10.81 -0.58
C VAL A 81 -6.95 11.91 -1.59
N ALA A 82 -8.19 12.43 -1.53
CA ALA A 82 -8.60 13.48 -2.47
C ALA A 82 -7.75 14.74 -2.34
N GLU A 83 -7.51 15.19 -1.09
CA GLU A 83 -6.71 16.39 -0.86
C GLU A 83 -5.25 16.19 -1.24
N PHE A 84 -4.70 15.06 -0.87
CA PHE A 84 -3.29 14.76 -1.19
C PHE A 84 -3.09 14.56 -2.68
N SER A 85 -4.08 14.03 -3.40
CA SER A 85 -3.99 13.92 -4.85
C SER A 85 -3.82 15.28 -5.50
N LYS A 86 -4.56 16.29 -5.03
CA LYS A 86 -4.43 17.66 -5.54
C LYS A 86 -3.04 18.22 -5.24
N LYS A 87 -2.53 17.97 -4.05
CA LYS A 87 -1.17 18.43 -3.69
C LYS A 87 -0.11 17.79 -4.55
N ILE A 88 -0.26 16.51 -4.85
CA ILE A 88 0.70 15.80 -5.69
C ILE A 88 0.82 16.49 -7.05
N GLU A 89 -0.32 16.81 -7.67
CA GLU A 89 -0.30 17.47 -8.96
C GLU A 89 0.32 18.85 -8.90
N LYS A 90 0.04 19.60 -7.85
CA LYS A 90 0.66 20.90 -7.66
C LYS A 90 2.17 20.84 -7.48
N LEU A 91 2.65 19.75 -6.89
CA LEU A 91 4.07 19.60 -6.59
C LEU A 91 4.84 18.89 -7.72
N GLY A 92 4.18 18.61 -8.84
CA GLY A 92 4.85 18.05 -10.00
C GLY A 92 4.77 16.54 -10.13
N GLY A 93 4.04 15.89 -9.26
CA GLY A 93 3.82 14.46 -9.39
C GLY A 93 2.62 14.14 -10.28
N LYS A 94 2.27 12.89 -10.35
CA LYS A 94 1.18 12.40 -11.20
C LYS A 94 0.27 11.45 -10.44
N ILE A 95 -1.00 11.44 -10.81
CA ILE A 95 -1.94 10.43 -10.33
C ILE A 95 -2.04 9.34 -11.40
N CYS A 96 -1.63 8.13 -11.05
CA CYS A 96 -1.67 7.00 -11.97
C CYS A 96 -2.98 6.22 -11.84
N MET A 97 -3.46 6.07 -10.61
CA MET A 97 -4.77 5.48 -10.34
C MET A 97 -5.46 6.37 -9.33
N ALA A 98 -6.59 6.97 -9.72
CA ALA A 98 -7.31 7.91 -8.89
C ALA A 98 -7.93 7.22 -7.67
N LYS A 99 -8.38 8.02 -6.71
CA LYS A 99 -9.01 7.55 -5.48
C LYS A 99 -9.98 6.40 -5.76
N THR A 100 -9.73 5.28 -5.12
CA THR A 100 -10.49 4.05 -5.31
C THR A 100 -10.84 3.48 -3.96
N ALA A 101 -12.08 3.03 -3.80
CA ALA A 101 -12.53 2.47 -2.53
C ALA A 101 -12.12 1.02 -2.39
N VAL A 102 -11.68 0.67 -1.16
CA VAL A 102 -11.67 -0.70 -0.69
C VAL A 102 -12.82 -0.76 0.30
N PRO A 103 -13.96 -1.33 -0.08
CA PRO A 103 -15.19 -1.21 0.73
C PRO A 103 -14.97 -1.57 2.19
N GLN A 104 -15.48 -0.70 3.06
CA GLN A 104 -15.44 -0.88 4.51
C GLN A 104 -14.04 -0.81 5.12
N MET A 105 -13.02 -0.48 4.33
CA MET A 105 -11.65 -0.36 4.83
C MET A 105 -11.07 1.01 4.59
N GLY A 106 -11.20 1.55 3.39
CA GLY A 106 -10.63 2.86 3.10
C GLY A 106 -10.55 3.15 1.61
N TYR A 107 -9.71 4.13 1.29
CA TYR A 107 -9.48 4.54 -0.09
C TYR A 107 -7.99 4.55 -0.38
N PHE A 108 -7.65 4.29 -1.62
CA PHE A 108 -6.26 4.38 -2.04
C PHE A 108 -6.15 5.09 -3.38
N ALA A 109 -4.94 5.55 -3.67
CA ALA A 109 -4.58 6.03 -5.00
C ALA A 109 -3.16 5.58 -5.27
N VAL A 110 -2.81 5.45 -6.55
CA VAL A 110 -1.44 5.14 -6.95
C VAL A 110 -0.91 6.33 -7.71
N CYS A 111 0.30 6.75 -7.37
CA CYS A 111 0.85 8.01 -7.82
C CYS A 111 2.30 7.84 -8.23
N GLN A 112 2.83 8.91 -8.83
CA GLN A 112 4.25 8.98 -9.19
C GLN A 112 4.82 10.27 -8.66
N ASP A 113 6.06 10.19 -8.14
CA ASP A 113 6.75 11.38 -7.67
C ASP A 113 7.42 12.10 -8.86
N THR A 114 8.22 13.13 -8.57
CA THR A 114 8.88 13.92 -9.61
C THR A 114 9.98 13.15 -10.31
N GLU A 115 10.39 12.03 -9.75
CA GLU A 115 11.49 11.21 -10.29
C GLU A 115 11.00 9.94 -11.00
N GLY A 116 9.67 9.81 -11.17
CA GLY A 116 9.09 8.66 -11.83
C GLY A 116 8.89 7.45 -10.94
N ASN A 117 9.05 7.60 -9.62
CA ASN A 117 8.86 6.49 -8.70
C ASN A 117 7.39 6.37 -8.29
N ALA A 118 6.89 5.13 -8.27
CA ALA A 118 5.53 4.88 -7.84
C ALA A 118 5.42 4.86 -6.32
N PHE A 119 4.32 5.39 -5.81
CA PHE A 119 3.94 5.26 -4.42
C PHE A 119 2.43 5.30 -4.32
N GLY A 120 1.90 4.87 -3.19
CA GLY A 120 0.47 4.88 -2.97
C GLY A 120 0.08 5.77 -1.81
N LEU A 121 -1.18 6.20 -1.82
CA LEU A 121 -1.82 6.88 -0.70
C LEU A 121 -2.85 5.95 -0.11
N TRP A 122 -3.02 6.01 1.19
CA TRP A 122 -4.04 5.24 1.90
C TRP A 122 -4.77 6.12 2.89
N GLU A 123 -6.09 6.06 2.86
CA GLU A 123 -6.96 6.75 3.80
C GLU A 123 -7.87 5.71 4.44
N SER A 124 -7.74 5.50 5.75
CA SER A 124 -8.60 4.54 6.46
C SER A 124 -10.00 5.11 6.62
N ASP A 125 -11.01 4.33 6.29
CA ASP A 125 -12.40 4.75 6.43
C ASP A 125 -13.29 3.51 6.46
N ALA A 126 -13.85 3.21 7.63
CA ALA A 126 -14.70 2.03 7.80
C ALA A 126 -15.99 2.13 6.99
N ASN A 127 -16.32 3.31 6.49
CA ASN A 127 -17.53 3.55 5.70
C ASN A 127 -17.24 3.69 4.20
N ALA A 128 -16.03 3.36 3.76
CA ALA A 128 -15.68 3.45 2.35
C ALA A 128 -16.62 2.57 1.51
N LYS A 129 -16.99 3.10 0.33
CA LYS A 129 -17.91 2.40 -0.56
C LYS A 129 -17.38 2.28 -1.97
#